data_70321be8c31c787ef551f548d9afb842
#
_entry.id   70321be8c31c787ef551f548d9afb842
#
_cell.length_a   1.000
_cell.length_b   1.000
_cell.length_c   1.000
_cell.angle_alpha   90.00
_cell.angle_beta   90.00
_cell.angle_gamma   90.00
#
_symmetry.space_group_name_H-M   'P 1'
#
loop_
_entity.id
_entity.type
_entity.pdbx_description
1 polymer ?
#
loop_
_entity_poly.entity_id
_entity_poly.type
_entity_poly.pdbx_seq_one_letter_code
_entity_poly.pdbx_strand_id
1 'polypeptide(L)'
;MTLALALTTLCQAQSRKVINLPSWDFSRDGKAWQQVAVPHDWAISGPFDKKWDLQMVAIEQNGETEKTEKSGRSGALPWIGEGMYKMNWTAPKGYKRAVLVFDGAMSQPVVCVNGKEAGKWAYGYNAFRIDITPFI
;
A
#
# COMPACT_ATOMS: atom_id res chain seq x y z
N MET A 1 -18.00 -47.78 40.01
CA MET A 1 -18.69 -46.74 39.22
C MET A 1 -17.70 -45.63 38.94
N THR A 2 -17.13 -45.63 37.75
CA THR A 2 -16.10 -44.65 37.35
C THR A 2 -16.81 -43.57 36.53
N LEU A 3 -16.86 -42.36 37.05
CA LEU A 3 -17.48 -41.21 36.43
C LEU A 3 -16.50 -40.62 35.42
N ALA A 4 -16.76 -40.78 34.10
CA ALA A 4 -15.97 -40.15 33.05
C ALA A 4 -16.43 -38.72 32.87
N LEU A 5 -15.56 -37.74 33.21
CA LEU A 5 -15.76 -36.31 32.99
C LEU A 5 -15.43 -36.00 31.53
N ALA A 6 -16.46 -35.80 30.69
CA ALA A 6 -16.26 -35.37 29.30
C ALA A 6 -15.93 -33.88 29.28
N LEU A 7 -14.70 -33.52 28.95
CA LEU A 7 -14.25 -32.17 28.73
C LEU A 7 -14.73 -31.73 27.31
N THR A 8 -15.83 -30.99 27.23
CA THR A 8 -16.26 -30.37 25.98
C THR A 8 -15.44 -29.10 25.77
N THR A 9 -14.45 -29.14 24.90
CA THR A 9 -13.75 -27.97 24.40
C THR A 9 -14.70 -27.19 23.48
N LEU A 10 -15.25 -26.09 23.96
CA LEU A 10 -15.98 -25.13 23.17
C LEU A 10 -14.99 -24.46 22.19
N CYS A 11 -15.02 -24.89 20.92
CA CYS A 11 -14.34 -24.19 19.84
C CYS A 11 -15.07 -22.86 19.58
N GLN A 12 -14.57 -21.78 20.14
CA GLN A 12 -15.10 -20.45 19.86
C GLN A 12 -14.60 -20.02 18.49
N ALA A 13 -15.47 -19.99 17.49
CA ALA A 13 -15.19 -19.40 16.20
C ALA A 13 -14.88 -17.89 16.38
N GLN A 14 -13.69 -17.47 15.96
CA GLN A 14 -13.34 -16.05 15.96
C GLN A 14 -14.13 -15.35 14.86
N SER A 15 -14.97 -14.38 15.21
CA SER A 15 -15.66 -13.56 14.24
C SER A 15 -14.69 -12.59 13.57
N ARG A 16 -14.68 -12.56 12.23
CA ARG A 16 -13.92 -11.59 11.44
C ARG A 16 -14.86 -10.47 11.00
N LYS A 17 -14.49 -9.23 11.29
CA LYS A 17 -15.15 -8.03 10.76
C LYS A 17 -14.23 -7.38 9.74
N VAL A 18 -14.75 -7.11 8.55
CA VAL A 18 -14.07 -6.33 7.51
C VAL A 18 -14.62 -4.91 7.55
N ILE A 19 -13.74 -3.93 7.53
CA ILE A 19 -14.07 -2.51 7.49
C ILE A 19 -13.37 -1.93 6.27
N ASN A 20 -14.14 -1.40 5.33
CA ASN A 20 -13.59 -0.72 4.17
C ASN A 20 -13.22 0.71 4.54
N LEU A 21 -12.09 1.16 4.00
CA LEU A 21 -11.55 2.51 4.19
C LEU A 21 -11.49 3.22 2.83
N PRO A 22 -12.63 3.68 2.28
CA PRO A 22 -12.74 4.09 0.88
C PRO A 22 -12.22 5.50 0.59
N SER A 23 -11.84 6.27 1.61
CA SER A 23 -11.42 7.66 1.44
C SER A 23 -10.19 7.97 2.27
N TRP A 24 -9.22 8.62 1.64
CA TRP A 24 -7.94 9.01 2.23
C TRP A 24 -7.55 10.42 1.81
N ASP A 25 -6.73 11.08 2.59
CA ASP A 25 -6.04 12.30 2.16
C ASP A 25 -4.76 11.91 1.43
N PHE A 26 -4.56 12.45 0.25
CA PHE A 26 -3.39 12.25 -0.60
C PHE A 26 -2.59 13.52 -0.74
N SER A 27 -1.26 13.41 -0.75
CA SER A 27 -0.33 14.49 -1.04
C SER A 27 0.90 13.99 -1.78
N ARG A 28 1.44 14.81 -2.70
CA ARG A 28 2.72 14.58 -3.39
C ARG A 28 3.91 15.23 -2.68
N ASP A 29 3.67 16.24 -1.88
CA ASP A 29 4.71 17.09 -1.28
C ASP A 29 4.63 17.15 0.26
N GLY A 30 3.66 16.47 0.86
CA GLY A 30 3.38 16.51 2.29
C GLY A 30 2.78 17.82 2.80
N LYS A 31 2.54 18.79 1.92
CA LYS A 31 2.00 20.12 2.28
C LYS A 31 0.57 20.31 1.81
N ALA A 32 0.33 20.10 0.52
CA ALA A 32 -1.00 20.17 -0.07
C ALA A 32 -1.68 18.80 0.00
N TRP A 33 -2.78 18.71 0.73
CA TRP A 33 -3.55 17.49 0.93
C TRP A 33 -4.90 17.60 0.25
N GLN A 34 -5.32 16.55 -0.43
CA GLN A 34 -6.64 16.45 -1.03
C GLN A 34 -7.27 15.11 -0.66
N GLN A 35 -8.57 15.11 -0.42
CA GLN A 35 -9.31 13.88 -0.18
C GLN A 35 -9.51 13.13 -1.51
N VAL A 36 -9.22 11.84 -1.49
CA VAL A 36 -9.34 10.96 -2.65
C VAL A 36 -10.09 9.69 -2.28
N ALA A 37 -10.82 9.14 -3.23
CA ALA A 37 -11.37 7.80 -3.10
C ALA A 37 -10.28 6.76 -3.42
N VAL A 38 -10.31 5.61 -2.77
CA VAL A 38 -9.46 4.48 -3.13
C VAL A 38 -10.31 3.37 -3.77
N PRO A 39 -9.80 2.70 -4.81
CA PRO A 39 -8.47 2.82 -5.39
C PRO A 39 -8.22 4.18 -6.05
N HIS A 40 -7.00 4.70 -5.91
CA HIS A 40 -6.58 6.00 -6.43
C HIS A 40 -5.34 5.83 -7.28
N ASP A 41 -5.36 6.40 -8.48
CA ASP A 41 -4.20 6.50 -9.36
C ASP A 41 -3.87 7.97 -9.58
N TRP A 42 -2.78 8.42 -9.00
CA TRP A 42 -2.34 9.81 -9.15
C TRP A 42 -1.82 10.14 -10.54
N ALA A 43 -1.41 9.11 -11.30
CA ALA A 43 -0.79 9.28 -12.61
C ALA A 43 -1.78 9.83 -13.65
N ILE A 44 -3.05 9.47 -13.55
CA ILE A 44 -4.08 9.89 -14.52
C ILE A 44 -4.48 11.36 -14.41
N SER A 45 -4.21 11.99 -13.27
CA SER A 45 -4.56 13.41 -13.06
C SER A 45 -3.42 14.39 -13.41
N GLY A 46 -2.28 13.87 -13.89
CA GLY A 46 -1.09 14.68 -14.18
C GLY A 46 -0.33 15.14 -12.92
N PRO A 47 0.62 16.03 -13.07
CA PRO A 47 1.01 16.71 -14.31
C PRO A 47 1.67 15.76 -15.31
N PHE A 48 1.50 16.07 -16.60
CA PHE A 48 2.12 15.32 -17.69
C PHE A 48 3.28 16.14 -18.27
N ASP A 49 4.48 15.53 -18.36
CA ASP A 49 5.64 16.22 -18.89
C ASP A 49 6.56 15.19 -19.58
N LYS A 50 7.12 15.53 -20.73
CA LYS A 50 8.08 14.70 -21.46
C LYS A 50 9.31 14.36 -20.64
N LYS A 51 9.69 15.20 -19.67
CA LYS A 51 10.85 14.93 -18.79
C LYS A 51 10.71 13.66 -17.94
N TRP A 52 9.48 13.16 -17.75
CA TRP A 52 9.23 11.91 -17.01
C TRP A 52 9.22 10.67 -17.89
N ASP A 53 9.21 10.84 -19.22
CA ASP A 53 9.28 9.75 -20.17
C ASP A 53 10.75 9.33 -20.47
N LEU A 54 11.67 9.75 -19.64
CA LEU A 54 13.09 9.45 -19.78
C LEU A 54 13.39 8.07 -19.20
N GLN A 55 13.53 7.07 -20.08
CA GLN A 55 14.05 5.76 -19.70
C GLN A 55 15.55 5.71 -19.94
N MET A 56 16.32 5.59 -18.85
CA MET A 56 17.71 5.18 -18.94
C MET A 56 17.76 3.67 -19.15
N VAL A 57 17.94 3.24 -20.37
CA VAL A 57 18.06 1.83 -20.69
C VAL A 57 19.54 1.53 -20.97
N ALA A 58 20.17 0.75 -20.09
CA ALA A 58 21.39 0.05 -20.45
C ALA A 58 20.97 -1.16 -21.32
N ILE A 59 21.16 -1.08 -22.62
CA ILE A 59 20.92 -2.21 -23.51
C ILE A 59 22.31 -2.80 -23.82
N GLU A 60 22.64 -3.90 -23.17
CA GLU A 60 23.81 -4.72 -23.56
C GLU A 60 23.55 -5.54 -24.83
N GLN A 61 22.36 -5.45 -25.41
CA GLN A 61 22.03 -6.13 -26.66
C GLN A 61 22.49 -5.32 -27.85
N ASN A 62 23.07 -5.98 -28.82
CA ASN A 62 23.62 -5.42 -30.07
C ASN A 62 24.90 -4.59 -29.94
N GLY A 63 25.75 -4.88 -28.93
CA GLY A 63 27.04 -4.19 -28.77
C GLY A 63 26.97 -2.77 -28.23
N GLU A 64 25.79 -2.33 -27.72
CA GLU A 64 25.67 -1.07 -27.02
C GLU A 64 26.08 -1.28 -25.55
N THR A 65 27.17 -0.63 -25.13
CA THR A 65 27.72 -0.72 -23.78
C THR A 65 27.40 0.51 -22.91
N GLU A 66 26.82 1.54 -23.52
CA GLU A 66 26.52 2.81 -22.82
C GLU A 66 25.05 2.96 -22.49
N LYS A 67 24.78 3.52 -21.29
CA LYS A 67 23.44 3.93 -20.90
C LYS A 67 23.03 5.11 -21.76
N THR A 68 22.04 4.94 -22.60
CA THR A 68 21.47 6.03 -23.37
C THR A 68 20.11 6.44 -22.80
N GLU A 69 19.92 7.75 -22.65
CA GLU A 69 18.64 8.35 -22.36
C GLU A 69 17.79 8.32 -23.64
N LYS A 70 16.74 7.52 -23.66
CA LYS A 70 15.81 7.46 -24.81
C LYS A 70 14.43 7.88 -24.33
N SER A 71 13.96 9.05 -24.75
CA SER A 71 12.59 9.49 -24.50
C SER A 71 11.63 8.79 -25.47
N GLY A 72 10.37 8.58 -25.05
CA GLY A 72 9.28 8.15 -25.92
C GLY A 72 9.11 6.65 -26.12
N ARG A 73 9.79 5.79 -25.34
CA ARG A 73 9.59 4.33 -25.43
C ARG A 73 8.34 3.82 -24.74
N SER A 74 7.93 4.45 -23.66
CA SER A 74 6.75 4.05 -22.88
C SER A 74 5.53 4.90 -23.17
N GLY A 75 5.71 6.13 -23.69
CA GLY A 75 4.66 7.11 -23.76
C GLY A 75 4.18 7.56 -22.37
N ALA A 76 4.92 7.18 -21.32
CA ALA A 76 4.56 7.45 -19.94
C ALA A 76 4.98 8.88 -19.58
N LEU A 77 4.06 9.82 -19.79
CA LEU A 77 4.23 11.23 -19.46
C LEU A 77 3.80 11.63 -18.04
N PRO A 78 3.15 10.73 -17.22
CA PRO A 78 2.71 11.12 -15.90
C PRO A 78 3.88 11.28 -14.93
N TRP A 79 3.66 12.09 -13.91
CA TRP A 79 4.64 12.33 -12.86
C TRP A 79 5.04 11.05 -12.13
N ILE A 80 6.34 10.88 -11.96
CA ILE A 80 6.94 9.78 -11.20
C ILE A 80 7.56 10.35 -9.93
N GLY A 81 7.23 9.78 -8.79
CA GLY A 81 7.75 10.22 -7.51
C GLY A 81 7.07 9.52 -6.33
N GLU A 82 7.24 10.09 -5.16
CA GLU A 82 6.64 9.57 -3.93
C GLU A 82 5.29 10.23 -3.67
N GLY A 83 4.31 9.45 -3.26
CA GLY A 83 3.00 9.92 -2.83
C GLY A 83 2.71 9.48 -1.41
N MET A 84 2.06 10.36 -0.67
CA MET A 84 1.69 10.11 0.71
C MET A 84 0.18 10.03 0.86
N TYR A 85 -0.26 9.04 1.63
CA TYR A 85 -1.66 8.87 2.01
C TYR A 85 -1.76 8.89 3.51
N LYS A 86 -2.78 9.56 4.04
CA LYS A 86 -3.10 9.53 5.46
C LYS A 86 -4.59 9.49 5.69
N MET A 87 -4.98 8.96 6.83
CA MET A 87 -6.34 9.03 7.34
C MET A 87 -6.35 8.94 8.86
N ASN A 88 -7.41 9.45 9.45
CA ASN A 88 -7.72 9.20 10.84
C ASN A 88 -8.82 8.14 10.92
N TRP A 89 -8.58 7.13 11.72
CA TRP A 89 -9.52 6.04 11.93
C TRP A 89 -9.60 5.67 13.40
N THR A 90 -10.79 5.42 13.87
CA THR A 90 -11.00 4.98 15.26
C THR A 90 -11.23 3.48 15.29
N ALA A 91 -10.34 2.77 15.95
CA ALA A 91 -10.45 1.33 16.11
C ALA A 91 -11.71 0.95 16.88
N PRO A 92 -12.52 -0.05 16.43
CA PRO A 92 -13.62 -0.57 17.21
C PRO A 92 -13.12 -1.17 18.52
N LYS A 93 -13.93 -1.08 19.58
CA LYS A 93 -13.59 -1.73 20.84
C LYS A 93 -13.71 -3.25 20.76
N GLY A 94 -12.91 -3.96 21.57
CA GLY A 94 -13.04 -5.41 21.76
C GLY A 94 -12.40 -6.28 20.66
N TYR A 95 -11.62 -5.71 19.76
CA TYR A 95 -10.83 -6.53 18.82
C TYR A 95 -9.64 -7.20 19.54
N LYS A 96 -9.27 -8.40 19.09
CA LYS A 96 -8.07 -9.10 19.54
C LYS A 96 -6.89 -8.89 18.59
N ARG A 97 -7.20 -8.65 17.33
CA ARG A 97 -6.22 -8.44 16.27
C ARG A 97 -6.78 -7.51 15.20
N ALA A 98 -5.96 -6.59 14.73
CA ALA A 98 -6.27 -5.68 13.65
C ALA A 98 -5.20 -5.78 12.55
N VAL A 99 -5.64 -5.94 11.32
CA VAL A 99 -4.76 -6.12 10.16
C VAL A 99 -5.22 -5.20 9.06
N LEU A 100 -4.32 -4.35 8.56
CA LEU A 100 -4.54 -3.63 7.31
C LEU A 100 -4.30 -4.57 6.14
N VAL A 101 -5.22 -4.56 5.19
CA VAL A 101 -5.13 -5.33 3.94
C VAL A 101 -5.09 -4.34 2.80
N PHE A 102 -4.06 -4.46 1.97
CA PHE A 102 -3.88 -3.69 0.75
C PHE A 102 -4.02 -4.65 -0.43
N ASP A 103 -4.90 -4.34 -1.36
CA ASP A 103 -5.04 -5.14 -2.59
C ASP A 103 -3.86 -4.91 -3.54
N GLY A 104 -3.23 -3.75 -3.44
CA GLY A 104 -2.00 -3.38 -4.11
C GLY A 104 -1.59 -1.95 -3.76
N ALA A 105 -0.31 -1.67 -3.77
CA ALA A 105 0.23 -0.31 -3.66
C ALA A 105 1.55 -0.24 -4.42
N MET A 106 1.60 0.53 -5.48
CA MET A 106 2.75 0.66 -6.36
C MET A 106 3.61 1.85 -5.92
N SER A 107 4.89 1.66 -5.61
CA SER A 107 5.58 0.45 -5.18
C SER A 107 6.37 0.79 -3.92
N GLN A 108 6.87 -0.20 -3.22
CA GLN A 108 7.67 0.00 -2.00
C GLN A 108 6.95 0.82 -0.90
N PRO A 109 5.66 0.57 -0.62
CA PRO A 109 4.96 1.32 0.40
C PRO A 109 5.56 1.08 1.78
N VAL A 110 5.64 2.16 2.56
CA VAL A 110 5.93 2.15 4.00
C VAL A 110 4.65 2.52 4.72
N VAL A 111 4.19 1.65 5.62
CA VAL A 111 2.97 1.87 6.39
C VAL A 111 3.32 2.30 7.79
N CYS A 112 2.85 3.47 8.19
CA CYS A 112 3.00 4.00 9.53
C CYS A 112 1.65 4.06 10.24
N VAL A 113 1.63 3.73 11.53
CA VAL A 113 0.47 3.82 12.41
C VAL A 113 0.85 4.61 13.65
N ASN A 114 0.11 5.67 13.95
CA ASN A 114 0.40 6.57 15.07
C ASN A 114 1.87 7.08 15.07
N GLY A 115 2.41 7.41 13.88
CA GLY A 115 3.77 7.91 13.70
C GLY A 115 4.88 6.85 13.77
N LYS A 116 4.54 5.57 13.93
CA LYS A 116 5.52 4.47 13.98
C LYS A 116 5.39 3.60 12.74
N GLU A 117 6.53 3.18 12.17
CA GLU A 117 6.55 2.23 11.07
C GLU A 117 5.97 0.89 11.54
N ALA A 118 4.89 0.46 10.90
CA ALA A 118 4.24 -0.82 11.16
C ALA A 118 4.66 -1.91 10.17
N GLY A 119 5.12 -1.53 8.99
CA GLY A 119 5.65 -2.45 8.00
C GLY A 119 5.91 -1.83 6.65
N LYS A 120 6.55 -2.64 5.80
CA LYS A 120 6.91 -2.30 4.41
C LYS A 120 6.52 -3.45 3.49
N TRP A 121 6.36 -3.13 2.22
CA TRP A 121 6.16 -4.12 1.18
C TRP A 121 6.95 -3.72 -0.07
N ALA A 122 7.63 -4.67 -0.72
CA ALA A 122 8.52 -4.32 -1.83
C ALA A 122 7.81 -4.30 -3.18
N TYR A 123 6.86 -5.21 -3.42
CA TYR A 123 6.29 -5.47 -4.72
C TYR A 123 4.91 -4.82 -4.90
N GLY A 124 4.73 -4.07 -6.00
CA GLY A 124 3.52 -3.26 -6.22
C GLY A 124 2.29 -4.02 -6.71
N TYR A 125 2.47 -5.22 -7.30
CA TYR A 125 1.41 -5.91 -8.05
C TYR A 125 0.70 -7.02 -7.29
N ASN A 126 0.93 -7.18 -6.00
CA ASN A 126 0.19 -8.18 -5.22
C ASN A 126 -0.39 -7.59 -3.93
N ALA A 127 -1.40 -8.27 -3.42
CA ALA A 127 -1.99 -7.93 -2.14
C ALA A 127 -1.04 -8.27 -0.98
N PHE A 128 -1.04 -7.43 0.05
CA PHE A 128 -0.25 -7.65 1.25
C PHE A 128 -1.01 -7.26 2.52
N ARG A 129 -0.47 -7.63 3.66
CA ARG A 129 -1.10 -7.44 4.96
C ARG A 129 -0.08 -6.96 5.99
N ILE A 130 -0.50 -5.97 6.79
CA ILE A 130 0.30 -5.43 7.90
C ILE A 130 -0.52 -5.60 9.19
N ASP A 131 0.04 -6.28 10.17
CA ASP A 131 -0.56 -6.39 11.50
C ASP A 131 -0.32 -5.09 12.26
N ILE A 132 -1.39 -4.36 12.55
CA ILE A 132 -1.34 -3.08 13.23
C ILE A 132 -1.74 -3.16 14.71
N THR A 133 -2.02 -4.35 15.20
CA THR A 133 -2.43 -4.58 16.60
C THR A 133 -1.51 -3.91 17.62
N PRO A 134 -0.17 -3.96 17.47
CA PRO A 134 0.74 -3.33 18.46
C PRO A 134 0.76 -1.80 18.42
N PHE A 135 0.12 -1.17 17.43
CA PHE A 135 0.23 0.26 17.17
C PHE A 135 -1.05 1.05 17.49
N ILE A 136 -2.14 0.35 17.86
CA ILE A 136 -3.47 0.96 18.09
C ILE A 136 -4.04 0.56 19.45
#